data_fad17c9675bd9649672d5ed845bf7782
#
_entry.id   fad17c9675bd9649672d5ed845bf7782
#
_cell.length_a   1.000
_cell.length_b   1.000
_cell.length_c   1.000
_cell.angle_alpha   90.00
_cell.angle_beta   90.00
_cell.angle_gamma   90.00
#
_symmetry.space_group_name_H-M   'P 1'
#
loop_
_entity.id
_entity.type
_entity.pdbx_description
1 polymer ?
#
loop_
_entity_poly.entity_id
_entity_poly.type
_entity_poly.pdbx_seq_one_letter_code
_entity_poly.pdbx_strand_id
1 'polypeptide(L)'
;MKSLIRLFAATAAVVAVVALAPPVASAHSLKDVQQDLFDKEKYFESRSEPAPEFALQDATGNPVDLEGLRGKVVVLHFIYAGCPDVCPLHADRIGEIQDMVNETPMKDRVQFITITTDPERDTPEVLEGYGPVHGLDPTTNWVFLTSGPDKPEDTTRKLAEKFGHKFIVTEDSYQTHSVVTHIIDQNGQWVANFHGLGFEPTNLVLFINGLTNANVPHHDDPASLWERLRSLL
;
A
#
# COMPACT_ATOMS: atom_id res chain seq x y z
N MET A 1 -23.45 -28.60 -56.64
CA MET A 1 -24.31 -28.38 -55.45
C MET A 1 -23.68 -28.83 -54.13
N LYS A 2 -22.99 -29.96 -54.06
CA LYS A 2 -22.37 -30.45 -52.79
C LYS A 2 -21.19 -29.60 -52.29
N SER A 3 -20.47 -28.90 -53.18
CA SER A 3 -19.30 -28.09 -52.83
C SER A 3 -19.64 -26.72 -52.21
N LEU A 4 -20.74 -26.10 -52.66
CA LEU A 4 -21.23 -24.82 -52.11
C LEU A 4 -21.78 -24.93 -50.69
N ILE A 5 -22.44 -26.07 -50.35
CA ILE A 5 -22.99 -26.32 -49.02
C ILE A 5 -21.87 -26.46 -47.98
N ARG A 6 -20.70 -27.02 -48.34
CA ARG A 6 -19.54 -27.13 -47.44
C ARG A 6 -18.87 -25.79 -47.12
N LEU A 7 -18.87 -24.85 -48.09
CA LEU A 7 -18.32 -23.52 -47.89
C LEU A 7 -19.17 -22.68 -46.90
N PHE A 8 -20.50 -22.78 -47.00
CA PHE A 8 -21.41 -22.07 -46.08
C PHE A 8 -21.38 -22.64 -44.66
N ALA A 9 -21.17 -23.93 -44.49
CA ALA A 9 -21.06 -24.55 -43.17
C ALA A 9 -19.76 -24.15 -42.43
N ALA A 10 -18.64 -23.97 -43.17
CA ALA A 10 -17.37 -23.54 -42.57
C ALA A 10 -17.38 -22.08 -42.14
N THR A 11 -18.03 -21.18 -42.89
CA THR A 11 -18.16 -19.77 -42.51
C THR A 11 -19.10 -19.54 -41.32
N ALA A 12 -20.18 -20.32 -41.21
CA ALA A 12 -21.10 -20.25 -40.06
C ALA A 12 -20.42 -20.70 -38.74
N ALA A 13 -19.53 -21.70 -38.78
CA ALA A 13 -18.80 -22.18 -37.61
C ALA A 13 -17.78 -21.15 -37.07
N VAL A 14 -17.12 -20.40 -37.97
CA VAL A 14 -16.16 -19.35 -37.57
C VAL A 14 -16.87 -18.16 -36.91
N VAL A 15 -18.03 -17.75 -37.43
CA VAL A 15 -18.81 -16.64 -36.84
C VAL A 15 -19.40 -17.02 -35.48
N ALA A 16 -19.80 -18.28 -35.26
CA ALA A 16 -20.34 -18.73 -33.98
C ALA A 16 -19.29 -18.77 -32.85
N VAL A 17 -18.03 -19.03 -33.17
CA VAL A 17 -16.93 -19.05 -32.16
C VAL A 17 -16.59 -17.63 -31.68
N VAL A 18 -16.71 -16.61 -32.54
CA VAL A 18 -16.46 -15.21 -32.15
C VAL A 18 -17.57 -14.65 -31.24
N ALA A 19 -18.80 -15.14 -31.38
CA ALA A 19 -19.95 -14.68 -30.58
C ALA A 19 -20.00 -15.27 -29.16
N LEU A 20 -19.15 -16.27 -28.83
CA LEU A 20 -19.06 -16.92 -27.52
C LEU A 20 -17.85 -16.47 -26.71
N ALA A 21 -17.08 -15.48 -27.18
CA ALA A 21 -16.00 -14.90 -26.39
C ALA A 21 -16.63 -14.21 -25.15
N PRO A 22 -16.21 -14.58 -23.90
CA PRO A 22 -16.70 -13.90 -22.71
C PRO A 22 -16.33 -12.41 -22.80
N PRO A 23 -17.16 -11.51 -22.27
CA PRO A 23 -16.81 -10.09 -22.22
C PRO A 23 -15.48 -9.96 -21.47
N VAL A 24 -14.49 -9.33 -22.10
CA VAL A 24 -13.22 -9.03 -21.46
C VAL A 24 -13.54 -8.10 -20.28
N ALA A 25 -13.39 -8.61 -19.06
CA ALA A 25 -13.53 -7.77 -17.88
C ALA A 25 -12.44 -6.70 -17.96
N SER A 26 -12.83 -5.46 -18.22
CA SER A 26 -11.92 -4.32 -18.18
C SER A 26 -11.47 -4.17 -16.74
N ALA A 27 -10.22 -4.52 -16.42
CA ALA A 27 -9.63 -4.20 -15.15
C ALA A 27 -9.53 -2.66 -15.06
N HIS A 28 -10.07 -2.08 -13.98
CA HIS A 28 -9.91 -0.66 -13.72
C HIS A 28 -8.43 -0.32 -13.68
N SER A 29 -8.01 0.66 -14.46
CA SER A 29 -6.64 1.14 -14.42
C SER A 29 -6.37 1.86 -13.08
N LEU A 30 -5.11 1.94 -12.66
CA LEU A 30 -4.74 2.74 -11.48
C LEU A 30 -5.27 4.18 -11.58
N LYS A 31 -5.31 4.74 -12.80
CA LYS A 31 -5.87 6.07 -13.09
C LYS A 31 -7.36 6.16 -12.77
N ASP A 32 -8.14 5.13 -13.13
CA ASP A 32 -9.59 5.11 -12.86
C ASP A 32 -9.84 5.02 -11.35
N VAL A 33 -9.06 4.18 -10.64
CA VAL A 33 -9.12 4.07 -9.18
C VAL A 33 -8.76 5.40 -8.50
N GLN A 34 -7.69 6.06 -8.95
CA GLN A 34 -7.29 7.37 -8.42
C GLN A 34 -8.36 8.44 -8.66
N GLN A 35 -8.97 8.46 -9.85
CA GLN A 35 -10.03 9.42 -10.18
C GLN A 35 -11.27 9.16 -9.31
N ASP A 36 -11.69 7.92 -9.16
CA ASP A 36 -12.82 7.54 -8.31
C ASP A 36 -12.59 7.91 -6.84
N LEU A 37 -11.36 7.72 -6.33
CA LEU A 37 -11.01 8.14 -4.98
C LEU A 37 -11.03 9.66 -4.83
N PHE A 38 -10.51 10.39 -5.81
CA PHE A 38 -10.51 11.85 -5.80
C PHE A 38 -11.93 12.43 -5.72
N ASP A 39 -12.87 11.79 -6.40
CA ASP A 39 -14.26 12.25 -6.46
C ASP A 39 -15.10 11.81 -5.24
N LYS A 40 -14.75 10.71 -4.56
CA LYS A 40 -15.61 10.05 -3.58
C LYS A 40 -15.00 9.97 -2.17
N GLU A 41 -13.66 9.90 -2.06
CA GLU A 41 -12.98 9.77 -0.76
C GLU A 41 -12.49 11.12 -0.25
N LYS A 42 -13.25 11.71 0.65
CA LYS A 42 -13.00 13.03 1.25
C LYS A 42 -11.62 13.16 1.92
N TYR A 43 -11.09 12.06 2.39
CA TYR A 43 -9.85 12.01 3.19
C TYR A 43 -8.63 11.63 2.37
N PHE A 44 -8.79 11.43 1.07
CA PHE A 44 -7.71 11.10 0.14
C PHE A 44 -7.01 12.37 -0.37
N GLU A 45 -5.68 12.36 -0.34
CA GLU A 45 -4.81 13.35 -0.96
C GLU A 45 -3.81 12.66 -1.89
N SER A 46 -3.83 12.99 -3.17
CA SER A 46 -2.83 12.50 -4.12
C SER A 46 -1.51 13.22 -3.93
N ARG A 47 -0.41 12.46 -3.97
CA ARG A 47 0.98 12.94 -3.90
C ARG A 47 1.75 12.47 -5.14
N SER A 48 2.89 13.10 -5.43
CA SER A 48 3.75 12.72 -6.55
C SER A 48 5.17 13.22 -6.31
N GLU A 49 5.83 12.66 -5.31
CA GLU A 49 7.19 13.05 -4.91
C GLU A 49 7.96 11.83 -4.37
N PRO A 50 9.29 11.82 -4.42
CA PRO A 50 10.06 10.78 -3.75
C PRO A 50 9.73 10.74 -2.26
N ALA A 51 9.50 9.53 -1.72
CA ALA A 51 9.31 9.40 -0.28
C ALA A 51 10.59 9.78 0.48
N PRO A 52 10.46 10.42 1.65
CA PRO A 52 11.59 10.68 2.53
C PRO A 52 12.35 9.39 2.86
N GLU A 53 13.63 9.36 2.56
CA GLU A 53 14.50 8.22 2.85
C GLU A 53 14.63 8.02 4.38
N PHE A 54 14.63 6.75 4.78
CA PHE A 54 14.88 6.34 6.16
C PHE A 54 15.71 5.06 6.22
N ALA A 55 16.43 4.91 7.29
CA ALA A 55 17.09 3.68 7.71
C ALA A 55 16.90 3.56 9.22
N LEU A 56 16.05 2.67 9.65
CA LEU A 56 15.61 2.46 11.03
C LEU A 56 15.88 1.00 11.43
N GLN A 57 15.38 0.58 12.57
CA GLN A 57 15.44 -0.82 13.00
C GLN A 57 14.09 -1.26 13.56
N ASP A 58 13.84 -2.57 13.51
CA ASP A 58 12.71 -3.18 14.20
C ASP A 58 12.99 -3.38 15.71
N ALA A 59 12.00 -3.92 16.44
CA ALA A 59 12.13 -4.19 17.87
C ALA A 59 13.27 -5.17 18.21
N THR A 60 13.70 -6.01 17.27
CA THR A 60 14.78 -6.98 17.46
C THR A 60 16.15 -6.46 17.03
N GLY A 61 16.21 -5.21 16.54
CA GLY A 61 17.43 -4.55 16.08
C GLY A 61 17.79 -4.83 14.61
N ASN A 62 16.95 -5.52 13.85
CA ASN A 62 17.21 -5.72 12.44
C ASN A 62 17.01 -4.40 11.66
N PRO A 63 17.96 -4.05 10.77
CA PRO A 63 17.84 -2.84 9.98
C PRO A 63 16.72 -2.94 8.94
N VAL A 64 15.97 -1.86 8.81
CA VAL A 64 14.93 -1.67 7.79
C VAL A 64 15.10 -0.29 7.17
N ASP A 65 15.24 -0.25 5.86
CA ASP A 65 15.36 1.00 5.10
C ASP A 65 14.40 1.01 3.91
N LEU A 66 14.15 2.20 3.37
CA LEU A 66 13.21 2.38 2.25
C LEU A 66 13.72 1.70 0.97
N GLU A 67 15.03 1.63 0.75
CA GLU A 67 15.60 0.99 -0.44
C GLU A 67 15.35 -0.52 -0.44
N GLY A 68 15.47 -1.19 0.71
CA GLY A 68 15.16 -2.61 0.89
C GLY A 68 13.68 -2.96 0.69
N LEU A 69 12.81 -1.94 0.67
CA LEU A 69 11.36 -2.11 0.45
C LEU A 69 10.93 -1.89 -1.02
N ARG A 70 11.88 -1.61 -1.92
CA ARG A 70 11.57 -1.50 -3.35
C ARG A 70 10.89 -2.76 -3.87
N GLY A 71 9.93 -2.58 -4.77
CA GLY A 71 9.10 -3.67 -5.29
C GLY A 71 7.85 -3.96 -4.44
N LYS A 72 7.74 -3.37 -3.24
CA LYS A 72 6.54 -3.43 -2.41
C LYS A 72 5.83 -2.08 -2.35
N VAL A 73 4.51 -2.12 -2.23
CA VAL A 73 3.72 -0.96 -1.78
C VAL A 73 3.86 -0.85 -0.27
N VAL A 74 4.22 0.32 0.23
CA VAL A 74 4.39 0.57 1.65
C VAL A 74 3.21 1.37 2.18
N VAL A 75 2.58 0.87 3.24
CA VAL A 75 1.54 1.54 4.03
C VAL A 75 2.18 1.96 5.34
N LEU A 76 2.46 3.25 5.49
CA LEU A 76 3.23 3.79 6.60
C LEU A 76 2.42 4.74 7.45
N HIS A 77 2.53 4.63 8.76
CA HIS A 77 1.96 5.58 9.69
C HIS A 77 2.86 5.79 10.92
N PHE A 78 2.69 6.96 11.55
CA PHE A 78 3.45 7.35 12.73
C PHE A 78 2.55 7.34 13.96
N ILE A 79 3.05 6.79 15.06
CA ILE A 79 2.38 6.79 16.38
C ILE A 79 3.39 6.95 17.50
N TYR A 80 2.93 7.03 18.74
CA TYR A 80 3.68 6.62 19.93
C TYR A 80 2.81 5.71 20.78
N ALA A 81 3.40 4.65 21.34
CA ALA A 81 2.64 3.57 21.97
C ALA A 81 1.85 4.02 23.22
N GLY A 82 2.40 5.00 23.95
CA GLY A 82 1.76 5.59 25.12
C GLY A 82 0.65 6.61 24.82
N CYS A 83 0.23 6.78 23.56
CA CYS A 83 -0.81 7.73 23.18
C CYS A 83 -2.18 7.32 23.77
N PRO A 84 -2.85 8.19 24.54
CA PRO A 84 -4.12 7.84 25.17
C PRO A 84 -5.35 8.07 24.26
N ASP A 85 -5.16 8.55 23.04
CA ASP A 85 -6.24 9.09 22.19
C ASP A 85 -6.29 8.39 20.81
N VAL A 86 -5.73 8.99 19.77
CA VAL A 86 -5.98 8.59 18.37
C VAL A 86 -5.06 7.48 17.86
N CYS A 87 -3.88 7.28 18.45
CA CYS A 87 -2.92 6.30 17.96
C CYS A 87 -3.43 4.85 18.04
N PRO A 88 -4.07 4.41 19.14
CA PRO A 88 -4.71 3.10 19.20
C PRO A 88 -5.75 2.90 18.09
N LEU A 89 -6.63 3.87 17.90
CA LEU A 89 -7.68 3.82 16.87
C LEU A 89 -7.10 3.80 15.46
N HIS A 90 -5.97 4.51 15.25
CA HIS A 90 -5.28 4.47 13.97
C HIS A 90 -4.64 3.10 13.71
N ALA A 91 -4.01 2.53 14.72
CA ALA A 91 -3.42 1.20 14.64
C ALA A 91 -4.49 0.12 14.39
N ASP A 92 -5.64 0.17 15.10
CA ASP A 92 -6.80 -0.72 14.88
C ASP A 92 -7.28 -0.63 13.41
N ARG A 93 -7.37 0.60 12.86
CA ARG A 93 -7.77 0.82 11.46
C ARG A 93 -6.77 0.21 10.47
N ILE A 94 -5.47 0.34 10.75
CA ILE A 94 -4.44 -0.27 9.90
C ILE A 94 -4.43 -1.80 10.03
N GLY A 95 -4.71 -2.35 11.22
CA GLY A 95 -4.90 -3.78 11.43
C GLY A 95 -6.04 -4.35 10.57
N GLU A 96 -7.21 -3.69 10.59
CA GLU A 96 -8.33 -4.04 9.71
C GLU A 96 -7.93 -4.07 8.22
N ILE A 97 -7.17 -3.07 7.78
CA ILE A 97 -6.71 -2.99 6.39
C ILE A 97 -5.67 -4.08 6.08
N GLN A 98 -4.77 -4.37 7.01
CA GLN A 98 -3.81 -5.46 6.88
C GLN A 98 -4.52 -6.80 6.69
N ASP A 99 -5.54 -7.10 7.50
CA ASP A 99 -6.34 -8.32 7.38
C ASP A 99 -6.98 -8.43 6.00
N MET A 100 -7.63 -7.35 5.53
CA MET A 100 -8.24 -7.31 4.20
C MET A 100 -7.21 -7.56 3.08
N VAL A 101 -6.01 -6.98 3.19
CA VAL A 101 -4.91 -7.19 2.23
C VAL A 101 -4.40 -8.63 2.29
N ASN A 102 -4.26 -9.21 3.48
CA ASN A 102 -3.73 -10.55 3.71
C ASN A 102 -4.66 -11.66 3.22
N GLU A 103 -5.95 -11.39 3.07
CA GLU A 103 -6.91 -12.28 2.41
C GLU A 103 -6.75 -12.33 0.88
N THR A 104 -5.87 -11.52 0.30
CA THR A 104 -5.67 -11.40 -1.15
C THR A 104 -4.27 -11.84 -1.59
N PRO A 105 -4.07 -12.15 -2.90
CA PRO A 105 -2.75 -12.46 -3.44
C PRO A 105 -1.73 -11.29 -3.39
N MET A 106 -2.16 -10.06 -3.08
CA MET A 106 -1.24 -8.91 -3.02
C MET A 106 -0.43 -8.84 -1.71
N LYS A 107 -0.74 -9.65 -0.69
CA LYS A 107 -0.10 -9.62 0.64
C LYS A 107 1.43 -9.63 0.59
N ASP A 108 2.02 -10.41 -0.33
CA ASP A 108 3.48 -10.54 -0.43
C ASP A 108 4.15 -9.31 -1.08
N ARG A 109 3.33 -8.42 -1.68
CA ARG A 109 3.77 -7.19 -2.36
C ARG A 109 3.42 -5.92 -1.58
N VAL A 110 2.92 -6.05 -0.36
CA VAL A 110 2.57 -4.94 0.52
C VAL A 110 3.36 -5.06 1.82
N GLN A 111 3.86 -3.95 2.32
CA GLN A 111 4.50 -3.86 3.64
C GLN A 111 3.80 -2.79 4.47
N PHE A 112 3.27 -3.18 5.61
CA PHE A 112 2.74 -2.25 6.62
C PHE A 112 3.86 -1.85 7.58
N ILE A 113 3.97 -0.56 7.86
CA ILE A 113 5.02 -0.01 8.72
C ILE A 113 4.41 0.97 9.71
N THR A 114 4.62 0.70 10.98
CA THR A 114 4.40 1.64 12.06
C THR A 114 5.74 2.19 12.51
N ILE A 115 5.88 3.52 12.60
CA ILE A 115 7.10 4.16 13.11
C ILE A 115 6.77 4.92 14.40
N THR A 116 7.51 4.63 15.47
CA THR A 116 7.35 5.42 16.70
C THR A 116 7.90 6.83 16.54
N THR A 117 7.20 7.79 17.11
CA THR A 117 7.70 9.17 17.28
C THR A 117 8.31 9.44 18.66
N ASP A 118 8.36 8.41 19.51
CA ASP A 118 8.84 8.49 20.88
C ASP A 118 9.77 7.28 21.22
N PRO A 119 10.91 7.17 20.53
CA PRO A 119 11.79 6.00 20.66
C PRO A 119 12.42 5.83 22.06
N GLU A 120 12.38 6.87 22.89
CA GLU A 120 12.88 6.81 24.27
C GLU A 120 11.95 5.99 25.17
N ARG A 121 10.63 6.17 25.03
CA ARG A 121 9.62 5.45 25.83
C ARG A 121 9.14 4.16 25.17
N ASP A 122 9.14 4.12 23.87
CA ASP A 122 8.73 2.95 23.09
C ASP A 122 9.90 1.97 22.96
N THR A 123 10.17 1.26 24.06
CA THR A 123 11.23 0.24 24.11
C THR A 123 10.91 -0.95 23.22
N PRO A 124 11.88 -1.83 22.89
CA PRO A 124 11.62 -3.05 22.12
C PRO A 124 10.46 -3.88 22.65
N GLU A 125 10.35 -4.05 23.97
CA GLU A 125 9.26 -4.82 24.59
C GLU A 125 7.89 -4.16 24.38
N VAL A 126 7.84 -2.82 24.41
CA VAL A 126 6.61 -2.06 24.12
C VAL A 126 6.22 -2.23 22.67
N LEU A 127 7.20 -2.14 21.75
CA LEU A 127 6.96 -2.29 20.31
C LEU A 127 6.46 -3.70 19.94
N GLU A 128 7.06 -4.74 20.51
CA GLU A 128 6.63 -6.14 20.29
C GLU A 128 5.20 -6.40 20.75
N GLY A 129 4.81 -5.79 21.88
CA GLY A 129 3.46 -5.95 22.43
C GLY A 129 2.38 -5.13 21.75
N TYR A 130 2.75 -4.01 21.11
CA TYR A 130 1.78 -3.04 20.59
C TYR A 130 0.95 -3.59 19.42
N GLY A 131 1.60 -4.12 18.40
CA GLY A 131 0.91 -4.54 17.17
C GLY A 131 -0.19 -5.57 17.39
N PRO A 132 0.07 -6.71 18.07
CA PRO A 132 -0.93 -7.74 18.28
C PRO A 132 -2.19 -7.29 19.03
N VAL A 133 -2.07 -6.29 19.93
CA VAL A 133 -3.21 -5.71 20.66
C VAL A 133 -4.14 -4.93 19.71
N HIS A 134 -3.58 -4.42 18.60
CA HIS A 134 -4.29 -3.63 17.60
C HIS A 134 -4.56 -4.39 16.29
N GLY A 135 -4.51 -5.72 16.32
CA GLY A 135 -4.77 -6.55 15.13
C GLY A 135 -3.67 -6.51 14.07
N LEU A 136 -2.51 -5.90 14.36
CA LEU A 136 -1.36 -5.89 13.46
C LEU A 136 -0.55 -7.18 13.64
N ASP A 137 -0.40 -7.96 12.57
CA ASP A 137 0.25 -9.26 12.61
C ASP A 137 1.72 -9.18 12.18
N PRO A 138 2.68 -9.30 13.13
CA PRO A 138 4.11 -9.27 12.85
C PRO A 138 4.62 -10.53 12.14
N THR A 139 3.82 -11.59 12.08
CA THR A 139 4.21 -12.84 11.42
C THR A 139 4.01 -12.81 9.90
N THR A 140 3.40 -11.74 9.39
CA THR A 140 3.11 -11.56 7.97
C THR A 140 3.90 -10.36 7.40
N ASN A 141 3.20 -9.28 7.09
CA ASN A 141 3.76 -8.15 6.34
C ASN A 141 3.71 -6.81 7.13
N TRP A 142 3.74 -6.88 8.45
CA TRP A 142 3.82 -5.69 9.30
C TRP A 142 5.11 -5.65 10.11
N VAL A 143 5.63 -4.45 10.36
CA VAL A 143 6.77 -4.20 11.23
C VAL A 143 6.62 -2.87 11.98
N PHE A 144 7.02 -2.86 13.24
CA PHE A 144 7.16 -1.63 14.01
C PHE A 144 8.63 -1.19 14.02
N LEU A 145 8.88 0.08 13.67
CA LEU A 145 10.23 0.64 13.55
C LEU A 145 10.50 1.73 14.57
N THR A 146 11.76 1.77 15.01
CA THR A 146 12.30 2.78 15.90
C THR A 146 13.69 3.24 15.42
N SER A 147 14.21 4.33 15.99
CA SER A 147 15.62 4.69 15.81
C SER A 147 16.51 3.71 16.57
N GLY A 148 17.67 3.37 16.00
CA GLY A 148 18.68 2.61 16.73
C GLY A 148 19.28 3.41 17.90
N PRO A 149 19.93 2.74 18.86
CA PRO A 149 20.51 3.38 20.05
C PRO A 149 21.62 4.39 19.73
N ASP A 150 22.23 4.26 18.54
CA ASP A 150 23.30 5.16 18.08
C ASP A 150 22.77 6.39 17.34
N LYS A 151 21.45 6.56 17.24
CA LYS A 151 20.82 7.69 16.54
C LYS A 151 20.24 8.70 17.53
N PRO A 152 20.16 9.98 17.14
CA PRO A 152 19.48 11.00 17.95
C PRO A 152 18.02 10.59 18.23
N GLU A 153 17.54 10.89 19.44
CA GLU A 153 16.17 10.60 19.89
C GLU A 153 15.09 11.19 18.96
N ASP A 154 15.37 12.33 18.33
CA ASP A 154 14.45 13.00 17.44
C ASP A 154 14.48 12.47 15.99
N THR A 155 15.25 11.41 15.71
CA THR A 155 15.41 10.85 14.35
C THR A 155 14.07 10.50 13.71
N THR A 156 13.21 9.77 14.42
CA THR A 156 11.91 9.37 13.90
C THR A 156 10.91 10.52 13.84
N ARG A 157 10.97 11.47 14.77
CA ARG A 157 10.20 12.72 14.70
C ARG A 157 10.57 13.57 13.50
N LYS A 158 11.86 13.76 13.25
CA LYS A 158 12.34 14.49 12.06
C LYS A 158 11.95 13.79 10.76
N LEU A 159 11.88 12.47 10.76
CA LEU A 159 11.33 11.73 9.63
C LEU A 159 9.84 12.01 9.46
N ALA A 160 9.06 11.95 10.53
CA ALA A 160 7.63 12.26 10.47
C ALA A 160 7.37 13.72 10.01
N GLU A 161 8.21 14.68 10.42
CA GLU A 161 8.14 16.07 9.93
C GLU A 161 8.34 16.15 8.40
N LYS A 162 9.25 15.35 7.84
CA LYS A 162 9.42 15.27 6.38
C LYS A 162 8.19 14.70 5.68
N PHE A 163 7.40 13.87 6.36
CA PHE A 163 6.09 13.40 5.90
C PHE A 163 4.95 14.38 6.22
N GLY A 164 5.28 15.60 6.67
CA GLY A 164 4.32 16.67 6.90
C GLY A 164 3.65 16.66 8.28
N HIS A 165 4.09 15.81 9.20
CA HIS A 165 3.58 15.81 10.58
C HIS A 165 4.08 17.04 11.35
N LYS A 166 3.21 17.53 12.27
CA LYS A 166 3.53 18.64 13.15
C LYS A 166 3.45 18.18 14.60
N PHE A 167 4.45 18.50 15.38
CA PHE A 167 4.53 18.15 16.79
C PHE A 167 4.34 19.38 17.65
N ILE A 168 3.54 19.20 18.71
CA ILE A 168 3.38 20.16 19.80
C ILE A 168 3.69 19.41 21.09
N VAL A 169 4.70 19.87 21.82
CA VAL A 169 4.99 19.35 23.16
C VAL A 169 4.04 20.06 24.12
N THR A 170 3.24 19.30 24.86
CA THR A 170 2.37 19.81 25.91
C THR A 170 3.08 19.79 27.28
N GLU A 171 2.51 20.47 28.29
CA GLU A 171 3.04 20.45 29.66
C GLU A 171 3.12 19.04 30.26
N ASP A 172 2.24 18.13 29.81
CA ASP A 172 2.18 16.73 30.24
C ASP A 172 3.10 15.80 29.40
N SER A 173 3.99 16.35 28.60
CA SER A 173 4.90 15.61 27.70
C SER A 173 4.22 14.82 26.58
N TYR A 174 2.94 15.01 26.34
CA TYR A 174 2.24 14.39 25.19
C TYR A 174 2.57 15.12 23.90
N GLN A 175 2.78 14.34 22.85
CA GLN A 175 3.03 14.84 21.52
C GLN A 175 1.73 14.75 20.71
N THR A 176 1.28 15.88 20.20
CA THR A 176 0.12 15.94 19.31
C THR A 176 0.63 15.96 17.88
N HIS A 177 0.22 15.01 17.06
CA HIS A 177 0.58 14.94 15.65
C HIS A 177 -0.64 14.62 14.78
N SER A 178 -0.51 14.83 13.49
CA SER A 178 -1.58 14.52 12.53
C SER A 178 -1.75 13.01 12.38
N VAL A 179 -2.99 12.55 12.27
CA VAL A 179 -3.32 11.16 11.92
C VAL A 179 -3.32 11.06 10.40
N VAL A 180 -2.31 10.42 9.84
CA VAL A 180 -2.16 10.26 8.39
C VAL A 180 -1.57 8.88 8.08
N THR A 181 -2.18 8.19 7.13
CA THR A 181 -1.61 6.99 6.51
C THR A 181 -0.96 7.38 5.19
N HIS A 182 0.32 7.16 5.07
CA HIS A 182 1.14 7.45 3.88
C HIS A 182 1.27 6.23 3.01
N ILE A 183 1.10 6.41 1.69
CA ILE A 183 1.25 5.32 0.73
C ILE A 183 2.43 5.61 -0.19
N ILE A 184 3.37 4.66 -0.21
CA ILE A 184 4.56 4.71 -1.05
C ILE A 184 4.46 3.56 -2.05
N ASP A 185 4.70 3.84 -3.32
CA ASP A 185 4.62 2.84 -4.38
C ASP A 185 5.88 1.94 -4.44
N GLN A 186 5.84 0.95 -5.32
CA GLN A 186 6.92 -0.02 -5.53
C GLN A 186 8.25 0.62 -5.98
N ASN A 187 8.21 1.87 -6.48
CA ASN A 187 9.38 2.64 -6.91
C ASN A 187 9.86 3.62 -5.82
N GLY A 188 9.24 3.60 -4.63
CA GLY A 188 9.55 4.50 -3.53
C GLY A 188 9.05 5.93 -3.74
N GLN A 189 8.03 6.12 -4.56
CA GLN A 189 7.36 7.40 -4.67
C GLN A 189 6.24 7.48 -3.62
N TRP A 190 6.17 8.57 -2.90
CA TRP A 190 5.05 8.90 -2.03
C TRP A 190 3.88 9.35 -2.91
N VAL A 191 2.86 8.52 -3.02
CA VAL A 191 1.79 8.68 -4.02
C VAL A 191 0.44 9.09 -3.44
N ALA A 192 0.24 8.90 -2.14
CA ALA A 192 -1.00 9.35 -1.48
C ALA A 192 -0.86 9.50 0.03
N ASN A 193 -1.81 10.26 0.58
CA ASN A 193 -2.15 10.30 2.00
C ASN A 193 -3.63 9.97 2.18
N PHE A 194 -3.93 9.25 3.26
CA PHE A 194 -5.28 9.11 3.81
C PHE A 194 -5.30 9.78 5.19
N HIS A 195 -6.10 10.84 5.31
CA HIS A 195 -6.13 11.70 6.50
C HIS A 195 -7.18 11.25 7.52
N GLY A 196 -6.83 11.30 8.79
CA GLY A 196 -7.74 10.97 9.90
C GLY A 196 -8.11 9.49 9.95
N LEU A 197 -9.25 9.21 10.59
CA LEU A 197 -9.78 7.85 10.79
C LEU A 197 -11.07 7.60 9.97
N GLY A 198 -11.58 8.62 9.30
CA GLY A 198 -12.89 8.59 8.66
C GLY A 198 -12.91 8.11 7.21
N PHE A 199 -11.76 7.71 6.65
CA PHE A 199 -11.72 7.14 5.32
C PHE A 199 -12.23 5.70 5.31
N GLU A 200 -12.76 5.24 4.18
CA GLU A 200 -13.24 3.89 4.01
C GLU A 200 -12.07 2.90 3.79
N PRO A 201 -11.89 1.85 4.63
CA PRO A 201 -10.81 0.86 4.47
C PRO A 201 -10.75 0.25 3.08
N THR A 202 -11.91 -0.06 2.50
CA THR A 202 -12.03 -0.63 1.15
C THR A 202 -11.40 0.28 0.10
N ASN A 203 -11.51 1.61 0.24
CA ASN A 203 -10.91 2.56 -0.69
C ASN A 203 -9.38 2.49 -0.66
N LEU A 204 -8.78 2.37 0.53
CA LEU A 204 -7.34 2.19 0.65
C LEU A 204 -6.89 0.83 0.08
N VAL A 205 -7.62 -0.25 0.35
CA VAL A 205 -7.33 -1.58 -0.22
C VAL A 205 -7.41 -1.58 -1.74
N LEU A 206 -8.41 -0.92 -2.33
CA LEU A 206 -8.52 -0.76 -3.79
C LEU A 206 -7.36 0.05 -4.37
N PHE A 207 -6.93 1.10 -3.69
CA PHE A 207 -5.77 1.89 -4.09
C PHE A 207 -4.47 1.07 -4.07
N ILE A 208 -4.23 0.32 -2.98
CA ILE A 208 -3.10 -0.61 -2.86
C ILE A 208 -3.14 -1.66 -3.99
N ASN A 209 -4.31 -2.22 -4.29
CA ASN A 209 -4.48 -3.17 -5.39
C ASN A 209 -4.09 -2.54 -6.73
N GLY A 210 -4.57 -1.33 -7.02
CA GLY A 210 -4.19 -0.59 -8.22
C GLY A 210 -2.66 -0.42 -8.34
N LEU A 211 -1.99 -0.02 -7.24
CA LEU A 211 -0.54 0.15 -7.21
C LEU A 211 0.22 -1.18 -7.40
N THR A 212 -0.19 -2.25 -6.72
CA THR A 212 0.47 -3.56 -6.84
C THR A 212 0.35 -4.15 -8.25
N ASN A 213 -0.68 -3.79 -9.01
CA ASN A 213 -0.91 -4.29 -10.36
C ASN A 213 -0.42 -3.34 -11.46
N ALA A 214 -0.06 -2.09 -11.15
CA ALA A 214 0.35 -1.09 -12.13
C ALA A 214 1.55 -1.50 -12.99
N ASN A 215 2.45 -2.33 -12.46
CA ASN A 215 3.65 -2.81 -13.14
C ASN A 215 3.53 -4.26 -13.65
N VAL A 216 2.36 -4.89 -13.51
CA VAL A 216 2.13 -6.22 -14.08
C VAL A 216 1.74 -6.05 -15.54
N PRO A 217 2.50 -6.60 -16.51
CA PRO A 217 2.11 -6.55 -17.91
C PRO A 217 0.73 -7.20 -18.04
N HIS A 218 -0.27 -6.43 -18.46
CA HIS A 218 -1.58 -6.98 -18.76
C HIS A 218 -1.42 -7.98 -19.91
N HIS A 219 -1.82 -9.22 -19.69
CA HIS A 219 -1.79 -10.29 -20.71
C HIS A 219 -2.60 -9.95 -21.97
N ASP A 220 -3.43 -8.91 -21.88
CA ASP A 220 -4.36 -8.47 -22.91
C ASP A 220 -3.90 -7.20 -23.65
N ASP A 221 -2.65 -6.72 -23.44
CA ASP A 221 -2.10 -5.66 -24.27
C ASP A 221 -1.78 -6.23 -25.67
N PRO A 222 -2.52 -5.82 -26.72
CA PRO A 222 -2.25 -6.27 -28.10
C PRO A 222 -0.81 -6.03 -28.52
N ALA A 223 -0.15 -4.98 -27.99
CA ALA A 223 1.25 -4.69 -28.25
C ALA A 223 2.17 -5.79 -27.71
N SER A 224 1.90 -6.30 -26.48
CA SER A 224 2.71 -7.38 -25.88
C SER A 224 2.57 -8.71 -26.64
N LEU A 225 1.39 -8.99 -27.19
CA LEU A 225 1.14 -10.17 -28.04
C LEU A 225 1.90 -10.08 -29.35
N TRP A 226 1.91 -8.89 -29.97
CA TRP A 226 2.63 -8.65 -31.22
C TRP A 226 4.16 -8.69 -31.06
N GLU A 227 4.70 -8.22 -29.95
CA GLU A 227 6.13 -8.33 -29.64
C GLU A 227 6.55 -9.78 -29.44
N ARG A 228 5.74 -10.59 -28.74
CA ARG A 228 5.98 -12.03 -28.57
C ARG A 228 5.92 -12.80 -29.90
N LEU A 229 4.97 -12.47 -30.77
CA LEU A 229 4.86 -13.09 -32.08
C LEU A 229 6.05 -12.68 -33.00
N ARG A 230 6.55 -11.45 -32.89
CA ARG A 230 7.75 -11.01 -33.65
C ARG A 230 9.04 -11.71 -33.21
N SER A 231 9.14 -12.10 -31.95
CA SER A 231 10.31 -12.82 -31.44
C SER A 231 10.36 -14.29 -31.83
N LEU A 232 9.28 -14.82 -32.44
CA LEU A 232 9.17 -16.19 -32.90
C LEU A 232 9.35 -16.33 -34.44
N LEU A 233 9.47 -15.20 -35.15
CA LEU A 233 9.73 -15.13 -36.61
C LEU A 233 11.15 -14.69 -36.89
#